data_d60f02ef6c932a4acd3815681557ec72
#
_entry.id   d60f02ef6c932a4acd3815681557ec72
#
_cell.length_a   1.000
_cell.length_b   1.000
_cell.length_c   1.000
_cell.angle_alpha   90.00
_cell.angle_beta   90.00
_cell.angle_gamma   90.00
#
_symmetry.space_group_name_H-M   'P 1'
#
loop_
_entity.id
_entity.type
_entity.pdbx_description
1 polymer ?
#
loop_
_entity_poly.entity_id
_entity_poly.type
_entity_poly.pdbx_seq_one_letter_code
_entity_poly.pdbx_strand_id
1 'polypeptide(L)'
;AELKKQPSTQQVTLTTNGLLLEKNLDALTAAGLDGVNISLDTTDNARFRRITGYTGDGADTLLRVLDVCCAKGLRTKINAVMLEETEADAPALAAIAETLSVDVRFIELMPIGFGTVMKRVSPEDIFAVLKERWPDLAPTDEKRGNGPAHYYKSAALLGRIGFIDAVSHKFCAECNRVRLTSTGQLKPCLCYADSADLRALIRGGCTDEELTEALRAAIY
;
A
#
# COMPACT_ATOMS: atom_id res chain seq x y z
N ALA A 1 4.03 -4.59 -18.99
CA ALA A 1 4.26 -4.10 -20.35
C ALA A 1 2.96 -3.61 -21.01
N GLU A 2 1.89 -4.42 -21.12
CA GLU A 2 0.66 -4.03 -21.84
C GLU A 2 -0.03 -2.78 -21.24
N LEU A 3 -0.13 -2.69 -19.92
CA LEU A 3 -0.71 -1.51 -19.27
C LEU A 3 0.04 -0.22 -19.63
N LYS A 4 1.35 -0.28 -19.77
CA LYS A 4 2.18 0.91 -20.12
C LYS A 4 2.02 1.34 -21.58
N LYS A 5 1.45 0.50 -22.44
CA LYS A 5 1.14 0.86 -23.83
C LYS A 5 -0.13 1.70 -23.95
N GLN A 6 -0.96 1.71 -22.90
CA GLN A 6 -2.21 2.48 -22.89
C GLN A 6 -1.90 3.97 -22.69
N PRO A 7 -2.33 4.89 -23.58
CA PRO A 7 -2.01 6.32 -23.50
C PRO A 7 -2.48 6.98 -22.19
N SER A 8 -3.57 6.49 -21.60
CA SER A 8 -4.13 6.99 -20.33
C SER A 8 -3.38 6.50 -19.09
N THR A 9 -2.51 5.49 -19.22
CA THR A 9 -1.80 4.92 -18.08
C THR A 9 -0.58 5.78 -17.72
N GLN A 10 -0.70 6.60 -16.69
CA GLN A 10 0.39 7.44 -16.22
C GLN A 10 1.43 6.66 -15.40
N GLN A 11 0.96 5.77 -14.52
CA GLN A 11 1.81 5.01 -13.61
C GLN A 11 1.33 3.57 -13.44
N VAL A 12 2.28 2.65 -13.38
CA VAL A 12 2.06 1.25 -13.01
C VAL A 12 2.86 0.96 -11.74
N THR A 13 2.17 0.64 -10.66
CA THR A 13 2.79 0.27 -9.38
C THR A 13 2.36 -1.12 -8.96
N LEU A 14 3.20 -1.80 -8.19
CA LEU A 14 2.94 -3.12 -7.66
C LEU A 14 2.82 -3.05 -6.13
N THR A 15 1.78 -3.66 -5.57
CA THR A 15 1.72 -3.96 -4.13
C THR A 15 1.99 -5.44 -3.93
N THR A 16 2.93 -5.79 -3.06
CA THR A 16 3.43 -7.15 -2.90
C THR A 16 3.88 -7.42 -1.47
N ASN A 17 3.88 -8.70 -1.07
CA ASN A 17 4.57 -9.12 0.15
C ASN A 17 6.12 -9.10 0.00
N GLY A 18 6.64 -8.81 -1.19
CA GLY A 18 8.05 -8.58 -1.46
C GLY A 18 8.96 -9.82 -1.52
N LEU A 19 8.53 -10.98 -1.01
CA LEU A 19 9.39 -12.16 -0.83
C LEU A 19 9.99 -12.70 -2.14
N LEU A 20 9.31 -12.50 -3.26
CA LEU A 20 9.78 -12.89 -4.61
C LEU A 20 10.20 -11.70 -5.47
N LEU A 21 10.19 -10.49 -4.90
CA LEU A 21 10.36 -9.26 -5.69
C LEU A 21 11.78 -9.19 -6.28
N GLU A 22 12.81 -9.46 -5.49
CA GLU A 22 14.20 -9.39 -5.92
C GLU A 22 14.45 -10.23 -7.18
N LYS A 23 13.95 -11.47 -7.19
CA LYS A 23 14.07 -12.40 -8.33
C LYS A 23 13.41 -11.86 -9.61
N ASN A 24 12.35 -11.07 -9.49
CA ASN A 24 11.55 -10.62 -10.63
C ASN A 24 11.79 -9.13 -10.97
N LEU A 25 12.61 -8.44 -10.20
CA LEU A 25 12.72 -6.99 -10.23
C LEU A 25 13.21 -6.47 -11.59
N ASP A 26 14.21 -7.12 -12.19
CA ASP A 26 14.74 -6.71 -13.50
C ASP A 26 13.68 -6.83 -14.60
N ALA A 27 12.95 -7.93 -14.62
CA ALA A 27 11.88 -8.14 -15.59
C ALA A 27 10.72 -7.12 -15.40
N LEU A 28 10.37 -6.81 -14.15
CA LEU A 28 9.34 -5.83 -13.83
C LEU A 28 9.76 -4.41 -14.22
N THR A 29 11.00 -4.04 -13.94
CA THR A 29 11.56 -2.75 -14.33
C THR A 29 11.62 -2.60 -15.85
N ALA A 30 12.11 -3.63 -16.56
CA ALA A 30 12.12 -3.66 -18.03
C ALA A 30 10.69 -3.59 -18.63
N ALA A 31 9.68 -4.12 -17.91
CA ALA A 31 8.27 -4.00 -18.31
C ALA A 31 7.66 -2.62 -18.04
N GLY A 32 8.41 -1.70 -17.41
CA GLY A 32 7.99 -0.33 -17.14
C GLY A 32 7.30 -0.13 -15.78
N LEU A 33 7.67 -0.91 -14.76
CA LEU A 33 7.19 -0.68 -13.40
C LEU A 33 7.73 0.65 -12.86
N ASP A 34 6.85 1.53 -12.34
CA ASP A 34 7.20 2.86 -11.84
C ASP A 34 7.46 2.89 -10.34
N GLY A 35 6.96 1.90 -9.60
CA GLY A 35 7.16 1.85 -8.15
C GLY A 35 6.56 0.61 -7.51
N VAL A 36 7.00 0.35 -6.28
CA VAL A 36 6.54 -0.78 -5.47
C VAL A 36 6.03 -0.31 -4.12
N ASN A 37 4.99 -0.99 -3.63
CA ASN A 37 4.54 -0.92 -2.26
C ASN A 37 4.79 -2.29 -1.62
N ILE A 38 5.65 -2.37 -0.63
CA ILE A 38 6.01 -3.61 0.05
C ILE A 38 5.24 -3.66 1.37
N SER A 39 4.51 -4.76 1.60
CA SER A 39 3.82 -4.99 2.87
C SER A 39 4.83 -5.48 3.90
N LEU A 40 5.04 -4.69 4.97
CA LEU A 40 5.96 -5.00 6.06
C LEU A 40 5.41 -4.41 7.36
N ASP A 41 4.84 -5.25 8.22
CA ASP A 41 4.19 -4.83 9.47
C ASP A 41 5.14 -4.84 10.67
N THR A 42 6.33 -5.43 10.54
CA THR A 42 7.34 -5.53 11.60
C THR A 42 8.73 -5.78 11.00
N THR A 43 9.77 -5.32 11.68
CA THR A 43 11.18 -5.63 11.37
C THR A 43 11.71 -6.84 12.15
N ASP A 44 10.91 -7.41 13.07
CA ASP A 44 11.26 -8.59 13.85
C ASP A 44 10.84 -9.90 13.13
N ASN A 45 11.78 -10.78 12.86
CA ASN A 45 11.52 -12.03 12.14
C ASN A 45 10.60 -13.00 12.90
N ALA A 46 10.64 -13.03 14.23
CA ALA A 46 9.76 -13.91 15.00
C ALA A 46 8.31 -13.44 14.91
N ARG A 47 8.10 -12.12 15.02
CA ARG A 47 6.79 -11.50 14.87
C ARG A 47 6.31 -11.59 13.42
N PHE A 48 7.19 -11.38 12.44
CA PHE A 48 6.88 -11.56 11.02
C PHE A 48 6.35 -12.98 10.73
N ARG A 49 7.04 -14.02 11.25
CA ARG A 49 6.57 -15.41 11.12
C ARG A 49 5.19 -15.63 11.74
N ARG A 50 4.95 -15.05 12.91
CA ARG A 50 3.66 -15.18 13.61
C ARG A 50 2.51 -14.53 12.84
N ILE A 51 2.72 -13.34 12.29
CA ILE A 51 1.69 -12.58 11.55
C ILE A 51 1.41 -13.21 10.19
N THR A 52 2.48 -13.58 9.45
CA THR A 52 2.36 -13.97 8.04
C THR A 52 2.27 -15.47 7.81
N GLY A 53 2.65 -16.29 8.82
CA GLY A 53 2.82 -17.73 8.66
C GLY A 53 4.06 -18.13 7.83
N TYR A 54 4.88 -17.16 7.40
CA TYR A 54 6.11 -17.46 6.65
C TYR A 54 7.19 -18.02 7.58
N THR A 55 7.84 -19.12 7.19
CA THR A 55 8.77 -19.86 8.06
C THR A 55 10.22 -19.35 8.01
N GLY A 56 10.58 -18.49 7.07
CA GLY A 56 11.93 -17.94 6.92
C GLY A 56 12.12 -16.59 7.63
N ASP A 57 13.28 -15.98 7.42
CA ASP A 57 13.61 -14.63 7.90
C ASP A 57 13.09 -13.58 6.91
N GLY A 58 11.76 -13.44 6.93
CA GLY A 58 11.04 -12.62 5.98
C GLY A 58 11.31 -11.12 6.15
N ALA A 59 11.40 -10.65 7.39
CA ALA A 59 11.69 -9.25 7.67
C ALA A 59 13.06 -8.84 7.12
N ASP A 60 14.12 -9.61 7.42
CA ASP A 60 15.47 -9.36 6.89
C ASP A 60 15.52 -9.45 5.36
N THR A 61 14.76 -10.39 4.79
CA THR A 61 14.63 -10.50 3.33
C THR A 61 14.03 -9.23 2.74
N LEU A 62 12.98 -8.69 3.35
CA LEU A 62 12.32 -7.48 2.86
C LEU A 62 13.18 -6.23 3.05
N LEU A 63 13.92 -6.11 4.15
CA LEU A 63 14.87 -5.03 4.36
C LEU A 63 15.92 -5.00 3.23
N ARG A 64 16.49 -6.17 2.88
CA ARG A 64 17.41 -6.29 1.75
C ARG A 64 16.76 -5.95 0.40
N VAL A 65 15.51 -6.37 0.19
CA VAL A 65 14.74 -6.02 -1.02
C VAL A 65 14.53 -4.51 -1.14
N LEU A 66 14.30 -3.80 -0.04
CA LEU A 66 14.18 -2.34 -0.02
C LEU A 66 15.47 -1.68 -0.52
N ASP A 67 16.63 -2.12 -0.03
CA ASP A 67 17.94 -1.63 -0.51
C ASP A 67 18.09 -1.80 -2.02
N VAL A 68 17.77 -3.00 -2.55
CA VAL A 68 17.86 -3.29 -3.98
C VAL A 68 16.91 -2.42 -4.80
N CYS A 69 15.69 -2.21 -4.33
CA CYS A 69 14.72 -1.34 -5.01
C CYS A 69 15.20 0.11 -5.05
N CYS A 70 15.71 0.64 -3.93
CA CYS A 70 16.25 1.99 -3.85
C CYS A 70 17.49 2.16 -4.73
N ALA A 71 18.42 1.21 -4.73
CA ALA A 71 19.61 1.22 -5.58
C ALA A 71 19.27 1.26 -7.07
N LYS A 72 18.15 0.69 -7.50
CA LYS A 72 17.62 0.75 -8.87
C LYS A 72 16.82 2.03 -9.16
N GLY A 73 16.70 2.96 -8.21
CA GLY A 73 15.95 4.20 -8.37
C GLY A 73 14.43 3.99 -8.45
N LEU A 74 13.93 2.82 -8.04
CA LEU A 74 12.50 2.52 -8.07
C LEU A 74 11.80 3.23 -6.89
N ARG A 75 10.71 3.93 -7.17
CA ARG A 75 9.90 4.52 -6.09
C ARG A 75 9.36 3.43 -5.17
N THR A 76 9.85 3.43 -3.94
CA THR A 76 9.57 2.36 -3.00
C THR A 76 8.81 2.90 -1.79
N LYS A 77 7.77 2.18 -1.40
CA LYS A 77 6.99 2.47 -0.21
C LYS A 77 6.80 1.21 0.62
N ILE A 78 6.79 1.38 1.93
CA ILE A 78 6.38 0.36 2.88
C ILE A 78 4.93 0.61 3.26
N ASN A 79 4.13 -0.43 3.33
CA ASN A 79 2.80 -0.44 3.92
C ASN A 79 2.85 -1.29 5.19
N ALA A 80 2.54 -0.68 6.32
CA ALA A 80 2.42 -1.34 7.61
C ALA A 80 0.99 -1.16 8.13
N VAL A 81 0.29 -2.25 8.40
CA VAL A 81 -1.02 -2.19 9.06
C VAL A 81 -0.78 -2.01 10.56
N MET A 82 -1.48 -1.04 11.15
CA MET A 82 -1.38 -0.74 12.58
C MET A 82 -2.14 -1.80 13.39
N LEU A 83 -1.38 -2.75 13.95
CA LEU A 83 -1.86 -3.83 14.81
C LEU A 83 -1.37 -3.63 16.24
N GLU A 84 -2.15 -4.02 17.25
CA GLU A 84 -1.74 -3.95 18.65
C GLU A 84 -0.39 -4.68 18.89
N GLU A 85 -0.20 -5.83 18.26
CA GLU A 85 1.04 -6.60 18.42
C GLU A 85 2.26 -6.01 17.68
N THR A 86 2.06 -5.06 16.75
CA THR A 86 3.15 -4.39 15.99
C THR A 86 3.27 -2.90 16.31
N GLU A 87 2.46 -2.37 17.21
CA GLU A 87 2.49 -0.96 17.61
C GLU A 87 3.91 -0.53 18.04
N ALA A 88 4.56 -1.34 18.87
CA ALA A 88 5.93 -1.10 19.34
C ALA A 88 6.99 -1.12 18.23
N ASP A 89 6.68 -1.66 17.05
CA ASP A 89 7.59 -1.71 15.91
C ASP A 89 7.54 -0.44 15.04
N ALA A 90 6.55 0.42 15.25
CA ALA A 90 6.37 1.61 14.42
C ALA A 90 7.63 2.50 14.33
N PRO A 91 8.37 2.78 15.44
CA PRO A 91 9.62 3.53 15.34
C PRO A 91 10.71 2.81 14.53
N ALA A 92 10.82 1.50 14.64
CA ALA A 92 11.81 0.73 13.89
C ALA A 92 11.48 0.69 12.39
N LEU A 93 10.22 0.55 12.04
CA LEU A 93 9.75 0.66 10.66
C LEU A 93 9.99 2.06 10.07
N ALA A 94 9.63 3.10 10.82
CA ALA A 94 9.81 4.48 10.39
C ALA A 94 11.30 4.84 10.22
N ALA A 95 12.19 4.28 11.06
CA ALA A 95 13.64 4.49 10.99
C ALA A 95 14.27 3.98 9.69
N ILE A 96 13.63 3.09 8.94
CA ILE A 96 14.09 2.70 7.61
C ILE A 96 14.18 3.92 6.69
N ALA A 97 13.30 4.91 6.86
CA ALA A 97 13.33 6.15 6.11
C ALA A 97 14.48 7.10 6.48
N GLU A 98 15.23 6.85 7.56
CA GLU A 98 16.46 7.60 7.89
C GLU A 98 17.61 7.28 6.92
N THR A 99 17.68 6.04 6.45
CA THR A 99 18.79 5.54 5.63
C THR A 99 18.41 5.30 4.18
N LEU A 100 17.13 5.06 3.90
CA LEU A 100 16.59 4.79 2.56
C LEU A 100 15.56 5.85 2.15
N SER A 101 15.56 6.21 0.86
CA SER A 101 14.53 7.09 0.30
C SER A 101 13.21 6.33 0.07
N VAL A 102 12.63 5.82 1.16
CA VAL A 102 11.35 5.09 1.16
C VAL A 102 10.29 5.85 1.94
N ASP A 103 9.05 5.81 1.48
CA ASP A 103 7.93 6.31 2.28
C ASP A 103 7.36 5.17 3.12
N VAL A 104 7.32 5.32 4.44
CA VAL A 104 6.71 4.36 5.35
C VAL A 104 5.29 4.80 5.65
N ARG A 105 4.31 3.96 5.30
CA ARG A 105 2.88 4.28 5.46
C ARG A 105 2.25 3.37 6.48
N PHE A 106 1.75 3.95 7.55
CA PHE A 106 0.95 3.29 8.56
C PHE A 106 -0.52 3.32 8.12
N ILE A 107 -1.13 2.14 8.04
CA ILE A 107 -2.49 1.95 7.54
C ILE A 107 -3.39 1.52 8.68
N GLU A 108 -4.45 2.27 8.92
CA GLU A 108 -5.45 1.91 9.92
C GLU A 108 -6.12 0.57 9.56
N LEU A 109 -6.23 -0.31 10.55
CA LEU A 109 -6.85 -1.61 10.38
C LEU A 109 -8.33 -1.47 10.01
N MET A 110 -8.68 -1.94 8.82
CA MET A 110 -10.06 -1.92 8.35
C MET A 110 -10.85 -3.13 8.86
N PRO A 111 -12.15 -2.99 9.16
CA PRO A 111 -13.00 -4.09 9.62
C PRO A 111 -13.38 -5.05 8.48
N ILE A 112 -12.38 -5.70 7.88
CA ILE A 112 -12.53 -6.62 6.75
C ILE A 112 -11.85 -7.95 7.10
N GLY A 113 -12.53 -9.07 6.87
CA GLY A 113 -12.01 -10.39 7.20
C GLY A 113 -11.63 -10.50 8.68
N PHE A 114 -10.42 -10.93 9.00
CA PHE A 114 -9.94 -11.02 10.37
C PHE A 114 -9.84 -9.66 11.08
N GLY A 115 -9.75 -8.56 10.36
CA GLY A 115 -9.74 -7.22 10.95
C GLY A 115 -11.02 -6.85 11.70
N THR A 116 -12.11 -7.59 11.53
CA THR A 116 -13.36 -7.39 12.29
C THR A 116 -13.25 -7.76 13.77
N VAL A 117 -12.33 -8.66 14.12
CA VAL A 117 -12.13 -9.19 15.49
C VAL A 117 -10.81 -8.75 16.12
N MET A 118 -9.93 -8.09 15.37
CA MET A 118 -8.65 -7.61 15.87
C MET A 118 -8.80 -6.22 16.51
N LYS A 119 -7.97 -5.97 17.52
CA LYS A 119 -7.91 -4.65 18.16
C LYS A 119 -7.18 -3.66 17.24
N ARG A 120 -7.76 -2.47 17.13
CA ARG A 120 -7.19 -1.38 16.33
C ARG A 120 -6.26 -0.53 17.19
N VAL A 121 -5.24 -0.01 16.55
CA VAL A 121 -4.36 1.04 17.08
C VAL A 121 -4.72 2.33 16.36
N SER A 122 -4.80 3.44 17.08
CA SER A 122 -5.15 4.71 16.45
C SER A 122 -3.95 5.31 15.71
N PRO A 123 -4.19 6.04 14.60
CA PRO A 123 -3.14 6.81 13.94
C PRO A 123 -2.45 7.81 14.89
N GLU A 124 -3.22 8.40 15.81
CA GLU A 124 -2.73 9.37 16.79
C GLU A 124 -1.72 8.75 17.76
N ASP A 125 -1.98 7.51 18.24
CA ASP A 125 -1.08 6.80 19.13
C ASP A 125 0.26 6.51 18.45
N ILE A 126 0.21 6.00 17.22
CA ILE A 126 1.43 5.79 16.41
C ILE A 126 2.15 7.12 16.18
N PHE A 127 1.42 8.18 15.82
CA PHE A 127 2.02 9.49 15.59
C PHE A 127 2.71 10.04 16.85
N ALA A 128 2.10 9.88 18.03
CA ALA A 128 2.68 10.31 19.29
C ALA A 128 4.02 9.62 19.57
N VAL A 129 4.05 8.28 19.42
CA VAL A 129 5.29 7.50 19.58
C VAL A 129 6.38 7.94 18.59
N LEU A 130 6.01 8.20 17.34
CA LEU A 130 6.96 8.67 16.32
C LEU A 130 7.49 10.09 16.65
N LYS A 131 6.66 10.96 17.21
CA LYS A 131 7.06 12.31 17.63
C LYS A 131 8.08 12.31 18.80
N GLU A 132 8.09 11.28 19.64
CA GLU A 132 9.12 11.14 20.68
C GLU A 132 10.52 10.97 20.05
N ARG A 133 10.63 10.23 18.95
CA ARG A 133 11.89 9.99 18.23
C ARG A 133 12.24 11.13 17.27
N TRP A 134 11.26 11.69 16.58
CA TRP A 134 11.42 12.80 15.63
C TRP A 134 10.56 14.00 16.06
N PRO A 135 11.01 14.82 17.02
CA PRO A 135 10.20 15.94 17.52
C PRO A 135 9.84 16.99 16.47
N ASP A 136 10.62 17.09 15.38
CA ASP A 136 10.39 17.97 14.24
C ASP A 136 9.45 17.38 13.17
N LEU A 137 8.93 16.15 13.39
CA LEU A 137 7.98 15.51 12.45
C LEU A 137 6.75 16.39 12.25
N ALA A 138 6.55 16.90 11.05
CA ALA A 138 5.51 17.89 10.73
C ALA A 138 4.81 17.55 9.41
N PRO A 139 3.54 17.93 9.23
CA PRO A 139 2.80 17.72 7.99
C PRO A 139 3.53 18.31 6.78
N THR A 140 3.31 17.70 5.61
CA THR A 140 3.83 18.19 4.33
C THR A 140 2.80 18.00 3.22
N ASP A 141 2.69 18.98 2.33
CA ASP A 141 1.82 18.95 1.15
C ASP A 141 2.47 18.27 -0.06
N GLU A 142 3.66 17.66 0.13
CA GLU A 142 4.35 16.94 -0.94
C GLU A 142 3.49 15.81 -1.50
N LYS A 143 3.16 15.87 -2.78
CA LYS A 143 2.44 14.79 -3.46
C LYS A 143 3.35 13.59 -3.67
N ARG A 144 3.08 12.51 -2.94
CA ARG A 144 3.86 11.26 -2.98
C ARG A 144 3.17 10.12 -3.73
N GLY A 145 2.28 10.45 -4.66
CA GLY A 145 1.48 9.54 -5.48
C GLY A 145 0.00 9.86 -5.41
N ASN A 146 -0.85 8.97 -5.95
CA ASN A 146 -2.30 9.18 -6.09
C ASN A 146 -3.12 8.54 -4.96
N GLY A 147 -2.48 8.09 -3.89
CA GLY A 147 -3.16 7.46 -2.74
C GLY A 147 -3.63 8.49 -1.71
N PRO A 148 -4.47 8.06 -0.74
CA PRO A 148 -5.08 8.94 0.26
C PRO A 148 -4.18 9.18 1.49
N ALA A 149 -2.91 8.83 1.46
CA ALA A 149 -2.02 9.00 2.61
C ALA A 149 -1.72 10.47 2.86
N HIS A 150 -1.86 10.90 4.12
CA HIS A 150 -1.32 12.15 4.62
C HIS A 150 0.15 11.95 4.98
N TYR A 151 1.01 12.88 4.57
CA TYR A 151 2.44 12.71 4.77
C TYR A 151 3.02 13.70 5.75
N TYR A 152 4.05 13.26 6.46
CA TYR A 152 4.84 14.02 7.41
C TYR A 152 6.32 13.90 7.05
N LYS A 153 7.07 14.96 7.35
CA LYS A 153 8.51 15.05 7.15
C LYS A 153 9.24 15.41 8.42
N SER A 154 10.47 14.94 8.53
CA SER A 154 11.46 15.36 9.52
C SER A 154 12.79 15.57 8.80
N ALA A 155 13.66 16.41 9.33
CA ALA A 155 15.00 16.66 8.78
C ALA A 155 15.90 15.39 8.83
N ALA A 156 15.61 14.46 9.74
CA ALA A 156 16.32 13.21 9.89
C ALA A 156 15.91 12.13 8.86
N LEU A 157 14.85 12.35 8.10
CA LEU A 157 14.29 11.32 7.21
C LEU A 157 14.56 11.66 5.73
N LEU A 158 15.11 10.70 5.00
CA LEU A 158 15.25 10.76 3.53
C LEU A 158 13.90 10.55 2.84
N GLY A 159 13.07 9.66 3.37
CA GLY A 159 11.69 9.43 2.93
C GLY A 159 10.66 10.24 3.72
N ARG A 160 9.42 9.75 3.72
CA ARG A 160 8.30 10.38 4.45
C ARG A 160 7.58 9.34 5.28
N ILE A 161 6.94 9.81 6.34
CA ILE A 161 5.99 9.02 7.10
C ILE A 161 4.59 9.36 6.60
N GLY A 162 3.80 8.35 6.26
CA GLY A 162 2.43 8.51 5.78
C GLY A 162 1.44 7.81 6.69
N PHE A 163 0.21 8.34 6.78
CA PHE A 163 -0.92 7.68 7.45
C PHE A 163 -2.06 7.53 6.46
N ILE A 164 -2.74 6.38 6.52
CA ILE A 164 -3.95 6.08 5.76
C ILE A 164 -5.05 5.74 6.76
N ASP A 165 -5.85 6.75 7.09
CA ASP A 165 -6.89 6.70 8.12
C ASP A 165 -8.22 6.27 7.50
N ALA A 166 -8.32 4.96 7.21
CA ALA A 166 -9.43 4.42 6.43
C ALA A 166 -10.75 4.35 7.21
N VAL A 167 -10.71 4.45 8.52
CA VAL A 167 -11.86 4.31 9.44
C VAL A 167 -12.10 5.58 10.24
N SER A 168 -11.06 6.14 10.88
CA SER A 168 -11.14 7.31 11.75
C SER A 168 -11.42 8.59 10.95
N HIS A 169 -10.69 8.81 9.86
CA HIS A 169 -10.83 9.97 8.99
C HIS A 169 -11.17 9.54 7.56
N LYS A 170 -12.41 9.07 7.37
CA LYS A 170 -12.86 8.53 6.09
C LYS A 170 -12.66 9.52 4.94
N PHE A 171 -11.85 9.13 3.97
CA PHE A 171 -11.59 9.88 2.73
C PHE A 171 -12.50 9.43 1.56
N CYS A 172 -13.70 8.90 1.85
CA CYS A 172 -14.59 8.32 0.83
C CYS A 172 -14.98 9.32 -0.25
N ALA A 173 -15.22 10.58 0.12
CA ALA A 173 -15.58 11.64 -0.83
C ALA A 173 -14.46 11.97 -1.84
N GLU A 174 -13.20 11.71 -1.48
CA GLU A 174 -12.02 11.95 -2.31
C GLU A 174 -11.44 10.67 -2.89
N CYS A 175 -12.12 9.54 -2.69
CA CYS A 175 -11.62 8.23 -3.11
C CYS A 175 -11.70 8.08 -4.63
N ASN A 176 -10.56 7.94 -5.27
CA ASN A 176 -10.40 7.77 -6.71
C ASN A 176 -10.07 6.32 -7.12
N ARG A 177 -10.45 5.33 -6.29
CA ARG A 177 -10.03 3.94 -6.49
C ARG A 177 -11.17 3.02 -6.84
N VAL A 178 -10.94 2.21 -7.85
CA VAL A 178 -11.75 1.04 -8.18
C VAL A 178 -10.84 -0.19 -8.22
N ARG A 179 -11.41 -1.37 -8.06
CA ARG A 179 -10.68 -2.64 -8.06
C ARG A 179 -11.32 -3.62 -9.02
N LEU A 180 -10.52 -4.15 -9.92
CA LEU A 180 -10.90 -5.31 -10.70
C LEU A 180 -10.28 -6.55 -10.04
N THR A 181 -11.12 -7.49 -9.63
CA THR A 181 -10.66 -8.75 -9.04
C THR A 181 -10.12 -9.69 -10.12
N SER A 182 -9.36 -10.72 -9.72
CA SER A 182 -8.89 -11.78 -10.62
C SER A 182 -10.03 -12.61 -11.22
N THR A 183 -11.23 -12.53 -10.64
CA THR A 183 -12.44 -13.18 -11.14
C THR A 183 -13.27 -12.29 -12.07
N GLY A 184 -12.82 -11.04 -12.33
CA GLY A 184 -13.46 -10.10 -13.25
C GLY A 184 -14.62 -9.31 -12.64
N GLN A 185 -14.68 -9.21 -11.29
CA GLN A 185 -15.63 -8.35 -10.60
C GLN A 185 -15.02 -6.95 -10.40
N LEU A 186 -15.74 -5.90 -10.80
CA LEU A 186 -15.39 -4.52 -10.50
C LEU A 186 -15.97 -4.14 -9.14
N LYS A 187 -15.12 -3.74 -8.20
CA LYS A 187 -15.51 -3.25 -6.87
C LYS A 187 -15.16 -1.77 -6.72
N PRO A 188 -16.13 -0.90 -6.47
CA PRO A 188 -15.87 0.52 -6.22
C PRO A 188 -15.22 0.76 -4.85
N CYS A 189 -15.48 -0.13 -3.88
CA CYS A 189 -14.95 -0.03 -2.53
C CYS A 189 -14.39 -1.36 -2.03
N LEU A 190 -13.38 -1.30 -1.15
CA LEU A 190 -12.84 -2.49 -0.48
C LEU A 190 -13.79 -3.00 0.62
N CYS A 191 -14.47 -2.09 1.32
CA CYS A 191 -15.32 -2.41 2.48
C CYS A 191 -16.70 -2.96 2.11
N TYR A 192 -17.22 -2.62 0.93
CA TYR A 192 -18.57 -3.01 0.55
C TYR A 192 -18.57 -4.22 -0.39
N ALA A 193 -19.65 -4.99 -0.32
CA ALA A 193 -19.83 -6.21 -1.13
C ALA A 193 -20.21 -5.91 -2.58
N ASP A 194 -20.76 -4.72 -2.84
CA ASP A 194 -21.25 -4.33 -4.16
C ASP A 194 -20.18 -4.47 -5.23
N SER A 195 -20.55 -5.13 -6.32
CA SER A 195 -19.65 -5.38 -7.45
C SER A 195 -20.43 -5.56 -8.74
N ALA A 196 -19.81 -5.21 -9.88
CA ALA A 196 -20.32 -5.52 -11.21
C ALA A 196 -19.51 -6.66 -11.83
N ASP A 197 -20.18 -7.67 -12.39
CA ASP A 197 -19.53 -8.79 -13.07
C ASP A 197 -19.17 -8.43 -14.52
N LEU A 198 -18.03 -7.76 -14.68
CA LEU A 198 -17.55 -7.37 -16.01
C LEU A 198 -17.14 -8.59 -16.85
N ARG A 199 -16.71 -9.68 -16.22
CA ARG A 199 -16.35 -10.91 -16.94
C ARG A 199 -17.59 -11.53 -17.61
N ALA A 200 -18.72 -11.58 -16.89
CA ALA A 200 -19.96 -12.10 -17.45
C ALA A 200 -20.44 -11.24 -18.62
N LEU A 201 -20.40 -9.91 -18.50
CA LEU A 201 -20.76 -8.98 -19.57
C LEU A 201 -19.87 -9.19 -20.82
N ILE A 202 -18.56 -9.16 -20.66
CA ILE A 202 -17.61 -9.31 -21.78
C ILE A 202 -17.78 -10.68 -22.47
N ARG A 203 -17.91 -11.75 -21.69
CA ARG A 203 -18.11 -13.11 -22.26
C ARG A 203 -19.48 -13.33 -22.83
N GLY A 204 -20.47 -12.54 -22.41
CA GLY A 204 -21.83 -12.50 -23.01
C GLY A 204 -21.87 -11.77 -24.34
N GLY A 205 -20.76 -11.14 -24.76
CA GLY A 205 -20.69 -10.43 -26.04
C GLY A 205 -21.29 -9.03 -25.98
N CYS A 206 -21.22 -8.35 -24.83
CA CYS A 206 -21.67 -6.96 -24.70
C CYS A 206 -20.90 -6.03 -25.66
N THR A 207 -21.54 -4.94 -26.07
CA THR A 207 -20.88 -3.87 -26.82
C THR A 207 -19.99 -3.01 -25.90
N ASP A 208 -19.11 -2.19 -26.49
CA ASP A 208 -18.28 -1.26 -25.71
C ASP A 208 -19.12 -0.19 -24.99
N GLU A 209 -20.28 0.17 -25.58
CA GLU A 209 -21.25 1.09 -24.98
C GLU A 209 -21.89 0.48 -23.72
N GLU A 210 -22.35 -0.77 -23.82
CA GLU A 210 -22.93 -1.51 -22.68
C GLU A 210 -21.92 -1.71 -21.58
N LEU A 211 -20.66 -2.03 -21.92
CA LEU A 211 -19.58 -2.14 -20.94
C LEU A 211 -19.29 -0.80 -20.24
N THR A 212 -19.26 0.29 -21.01
CA THR A 212 -19.04 1.63 -20.49
C THR A 212 -20.15 2.05 -19.54
N GLU A 213 -21.40 1.74 -19.87
CA GLU A 213 -22.55 2.05 -18.99
C GLU A 213 -22.48 1.24 -17.69
N ALA A 214 -22.17 -0.06 -17.78
CA ALA A 214 -21.97 -0.91 -16.59
C ALA A 214 -20.84 -0.40 -15.68
N LEU A 215 -19.73 0.07 -16.25
CA LEU A 215 -18.63 0.69 -15.52
C LEU A 215 -19.09 1.97 -14.81
N ARG A 216 -19.83 2.85 -15.51
CA ARG A 216 -20.36 4.07 -14.91
C ARG A 216 -21.32 3.77 -13.76
N ALA A 217 -22.28 2.87 -13.97
CA ALA A 217 -23.26 2.49 -12.96
C ALA A 217 -22.62 1.84 -11.71
N ALA A 218 -21.46 1.20 -11.87
CA ALA A 218 -20.74 0.60 -10.74
C ALA A 218 -19.90 1.60 -9.96
N ILE A 219 -19.53 2.77 -10.53
CA ILE A 219 -18.62 3.74 -9.92
C ILE A 219 -19.40 4.92 -9.31
N TYR A 220 -20.49 5.33 -9.94
CA TYR A 220 -21.32 6.50 -9.57
C TYR A 220 -22.70 6.11 -9.08
#